data_7f5e4f3c3de6674c3e9ffc2a1f92b252
#
_entry.id   7f5e4f3c3de6674c3e9ffc2a1f92b252
#
_cell.length_a   1.000
_cell.length_b   1.000
_cell.length_c   1.000
_cell.angle_alpha   90.00
_cell.angle_beta   90.00
_cell.angle_gamma   90.00
#
_symmetry.space_group_name_H-M   'P 1'
#
loop_
_entity.id
_entity.type
_entity.pdbx_description
1 polymer ?
#
loop_
_entity_poly.entity_id
_entity_poly.type
_entity_poly.pdbx_seq_one_letter_code
_entity_poly.pdbx_strand_id
1 'polypeptide(L)'
;VSLLAAIGSTGYNVMLLLHVLAVIIGFAPAWLTPAMMRLTAAGDREAADQLETSILRYSLPGIAVAGLLGFGLAGMSDEVFKLSQPWLMASVLLWLILLAVIVFLARPAVKAFRDGDAKARGMVSASTGISHLILLVMLYLMIFKPGL
;
A
#
# COMPACT_ATOMS: atom_id res chain seq x y z
N VAL A 1 25.67 -13.27 17.20
CA VAL A 1 24.93 -12.80 16.00
C VAL A 1 24.10 -13.96 15.51
N SER A 2 22.77 -13.84 15.60
CA SER A 2 21.85 -14.87 15.10
C SER A 2 21.96 -14.93 13.58
N LEU A 3 22.35 -16.09 13.03
CA LEU A 3 22.38 -16.36 11.58
C LEU A 3 21.03 -16.09 10.88
N LEU A 4 19.94 -15.88 11.64
CA LEU A 4 18.60 -15.62 11.14
C LEU A 4 18.22 -14.15 11.07
N ALA A 5 19.03 -13.23 11.62
CA ALA A 5 18.69 -11.82 11.78
C ALA A 5 19.61 -10.85 11.02
N ALA A 6 20.62 -11.35 10.29
CA ALA A 6 21.49 -10.47 9.49
C ALA A 6 20.91 -10.26 8.09
N ILE A 7 21.19 -9.08 7.48
CA ILE A 7 20.87 -8.81 6.07
C ILE A 7 21.48 -9.93 5.20
N GLY A 8 20.67 -10.50 4.31
CA GLY A 8 21.08 -11.62 3.46
C GLY A 8 20.93 -13.00 4.10
N SER A 9 20.56 -13.10 5.39
CA SER A 9 20.19 -14.37 5.99
C SER A 9 18.89 -14.93 5.41
N THR A 10 18.67 -16.24 5.52
CA THR A 10 17.43 -16.87 5.07
C THR A 10 16.20 -16.25 5.73
N GLY A 11 16.25 -15.98 7.04
CA GLY A 11 15.15 -15.34 7.77
C GLY A 11 14.83 -13.93 7.26
N TYR A 12 15.85 -13.10 7.05
CA TYR A 12 15.70 -11.78 6.46
C TYR A 12 15.10 -11.84 5.06
N ASN A 13 15.60 -12.73 4.19
CA ASN A 13 15.12 -12.87 2.81
C ASN A 13 13.66 -13.35 2.76
N VAL A 14 13.25 -14.26 3.65
CA VAL A 14 11.84 -14.68 3.77
C VAL A 14 10.96 -13.51 4.23
N MET A 15 11.40 -12.74 5.23
CA MET A 15 10.67 -11.55 5.69
C MET A 15 10.54 -10.51 4.57
N LEU A 16 11.60 -10.30 3.78
CA LEU A 16 11.61 -9.40 2.63
C LEU A 16 10.64 -9.87 1.55
N LEU A 17 10.64 -11.18 1.24
CA LEU A 17 9.69 -11.76 0.28
C LEU A 17 8.25 -11.53 0.73
N LEU A 18 7.93 -11.79 2.00
CA LEU A 18 6.59 -11.57 2.55
C LEU A 18 6.20 -10.09 2.52
N HIS A 19 7.14 -9.18 2.83
CA HIS A 19 6.92 -7.74 2.74
C HIS A 19 6.55 -7.33 1.31
N VAL A 20 7.31 -7.76 0.31
CA VAL A 20 7.05 -7.44 -1.10
C VAL A 20 5.72 -8.02 -1.56
N LEU A 21 5.41 -9.28 -1.20
CA LEU A 21 4.11 -9.89 -1.52
C LEU A 21 2.95 -9.13 -0.89
N ALA A 22 3.08 -8.69 0.36
CA ALA A 22 2.06 -7.87 1.03
C ALA A 22 1.84 -6.52 0.32
N VAL A 23 2.91 -5.88 -0.16
CA VAL A 23 2.82 -4.66 -0.97
C VAL A 23 2.07 -4.94 -2.28
N ILE A 24 2.42 -6.00 -3.01
CA ILE A 24 1.78 -6.36 -4.29
C ILE A 24 0.28 -6.60 -4.07
N ILE A 25 -0.07 -7.42 -3.07
CA ILE A 25 -1.48 -7.73 -2.74
C ILE A 25 -2.23 -6.46 -2.33
N GLY A 26 -1.62 -5.63 -1.49
CA GLY A 26 -2.23 -4.39 -1.00
C GLY A 26 -2.49 -3.36 -2.10
N PHE A 27 -1.63 -3.29 -3.11
CA PHE A 27 -1.81 -2.37 -4.25
C PHE A 27 -2.63 -2.95 -5.40
N ALA A 28 -2.88 -4.26 -5.46
CA ALA A 28 -3.63 -4.90 -6.54
C ALA A 28 -4.98 -4.22 -6.84
N PRO A 29 -5.83 -3.87 -5.84
CA PRO A 29 -7.09 -3.16 -6.11
C PRO A 29 -6.88 -1.78 -6.75
N ALA A 30 -5.83 -1.04 -6.39
CA ALA A 30 -5.56 0.27 -6.97
C ALA A 30 -5.26 0.19 -8.47
N TRP A 31 -4.59 -0.87 -8.93
CA TRP A 31 -4.34 -1.12 -10.35
C TRP A 31 -5.60 -1.49 -11.11
N LEU A 32 -6.54 -2.19 -10.46
CA LEU A 32 -7.82 -2.59 -11.07
C LEU A 32 -8.87 -1.47 -11.06
N THR A 33 -8.71 -0.46 -10.20
CA THR A 33 -9.69 0.63 -10.02
C THR A 33 -10.13 1.28 -11.33
N PRO A 34 -9.25 1.66 -12.29
CA PRO A 34 -9.71 2.30 -13.53
C PRO A 34 -10.61 1.40 -14.39
N ALA A 35 -10.33 0.10 -14.42
CA ALA A 35 -11.15 -0.88 -15.16
C ALA A 35 -12.53 -1.05 -14.48
N MET A 36 -12.55 -1.25 -13.16
CA MET A 36 -13.80 -1.41 -12.40
C MET A 36 -14.68 -0.15 -12.48
N MET A 37 -14.08 1.05 -12.45
CA MET A 37 -14.82 2.30 -12.63
C MET A 37 -15.48 2.42 -14.02
N ARG A 38 -14.84 1.90 -15.07
CA ARG A 38 -15.43 1.90 -16.41
C ARG A 38 -16.65 0.96 -16.49
N LEU A 39 -16.55 -0.24 -15.92
CA LEU A 39 -17.63 -1.21 -15.86
C LEU A 39 -18.81 -0.67 -15.04
N THR A 40 -18.55 -0.10 -13.89
CA THR A 40 -19.58 0.54 -13.05
C THR A 40 -20.28 1.69 -13.77
N ALA A 41 -19.53 2.53 -14.50
CA ALA A 41 -20.11 3.61 -15.31
C ALA A 41 -20.95 3.10 -16.48
N ALA A 42 -20.72 1.87 -16.95
CA ALA A 42 -21.54 1.17 -17.94
C ALA A 42 -22.77 0.47 -17.34
N GLY A 43 -22.99 0.59 -16.02
CA GLY A 43 -24.14 0.04 -15.31
C GLY A 43 -23.89 -1.28 -14.58
N ASP A 44 -22.65 -1.78 -14.57
CA ASP A 44 -22.26 -2.98 -13.84
C ASP A 44 -22.05 -2.67 -12.33
N ARG A 45 -23.09 -2.93 -11.55
CA ARG A 45 -23.07 -2.73 -10.09
C ARG A 45 -22.17 -3.74 -9.39
N GLU A 46 -22.01 -4.94 -9.90
CA GLU A 46 -21.14 -5.96 -9.32
C GLU A 46 -19.68 -5.50 -9.35
N ALA A 47 -19.26 -4.82 -10.41
CA ALA A 47 -17.91 -4.23 -10.49
C ALA A 47 -17.66 -3.22 -9.35
N ALA A 48 -18.66 -2.41 -8.98
CA ALA A 48 -18.52 -1.47 -7.87
C ALA A 48 -18.44 -2.18 -6.52
N ASP A 49 -19.24 -3.21 -6.30
CA ASP A 49 -19.22 -4.01 -5.06
C ASP A 49 -17.90 -4.79 -4.92
N GLN A 50 -17.38 -5.32 -6.02
CA GLN A 50 -16.07 -5.98 -6.05
C GLN A 50 -14.94 -5.01 -5.74
N LEU A 51 -15.00 -3.77 -6.25
CA LEU A 51 -13.99 -2.76 -5.94
C LEU A 51 -13.99 -2.40 -4.44
N GLU A 52 -15.16 -2.15 -3.84
CA GLU A 52 -15.25 -1.87 -2.40
C GLU A 52 -14.75 -3.05 -1.57
N THR A 53 -15.19 -4.26 -1.90
CA THR A 53 -14.77 -5.49 -1.23
C THR A 53 -13.26 -5.70 -1.32
N SER A 54 -12.67 -5.42 -2.49
CA SER A 54 -11.24 -5.59 -2.72
C SER A 54 -10.39 -4.63 -1.87
N ILE A 55 -10.85 -3.40 -1.65
CA ILE A 55 -10.19 -2.45 -0.75
C ILE A 55 -10.16 -3.00 0.68
N LEU A 56 -11.27 -3.53 1.16
CA LEU A 56 -11.36 -4.06 2.54
C LEU A 56 -10.61 -5.37 2.73
N ARG A 57 -10.64 -6.26 1.73
CA ARG A 57 -10.04 -7.60 1.84
C ARG A 57 -8.56 -7.64 1.48
N TYR A 58 -8.09 -6.76 0.60
CA TYR A 58 -6.72 -6.82 0.08
C TYR A 58 -5.94 -5.54 0.34
N SER A 59 -6.47 -4.35 -0.01
CA SER A 59 -5.67 -3.12 0.14
C SER A 59 -5.38 -2.81 1.60
N LEU A 60 -6.38 -2.73 2.43
CA LEU A 60 -6.19 -2.32 3.82
C LEU A 60 -5.31 -3.32 4.59
N PRO A 61 -5.63 -4.64 4.65
CA PRO A 61 -4.78 -5.58 5.36
C PRO A 61 -3.41 -5.77 4.71
N GLY A 62 -3.32 -5.78 3.37
CA GLY A 62 -2.06 -5.94 2.67
C GLY A 62 -1.08 -4.79 2.97
N ILE A 63 -1.53 -3.55 2.91
CA ILE A 63 -0.71 -2.37 3.23
C ILE A 63 -0.37 -2.32 4.73
N ALA A 64 -1.31 -2.68 5.62
CA ALA A 64 -1.03 -2.76 7.05
C ALA A 64 0.06 -3.79 7.35
N VAL A 65 -0.07 -5.02 6.83
CA VAL A 65 0.90 -6.10 6.99
C VAL A 65 2.24 -5.73 6.38
N ALA A 66 2.26 -5.09 5.20
CA ALA A 66 3.49 -4.64 4.56
C ALA A 66 4.29 -3.70 5.50
N GLY A 67 3.63 -2.72 6.12
CA GLY A 67 4.31 -1.83 7.08
C GLY A 67 4.87 -2.57 8.29
N LEU A 68 4.10 -3.48 8.87
CA LEU A 68 4.55 -4.29 10.01
C LEU A 68 5.76 -5.16 9.65
N LEU A 69 5.74 -5.81 8.48
CA LEU A 69 6.89 -6.58 7.97
C LEU A 69 8.09 -5.67 7.69
N GLY A 70 7.86 -4.43 7.24
CA GLY A 70 8.91 -3.41 7.07
C GLY A 70 9.61 -3.07 8.37
N PHE A 71 8.87 -2.92 9.49
CA PHE A 71 9.47 -2.78 10.83
C PHE A 71 10.27 -4.02 11.23
N GLY A 72 9.75 -5.21 10.93
CA GLY A 72 10.49 -6.47 11.15
C GLY A 72 11.82 -6.50 10.41
N LEU A 73 11.85 -6.09 9.14
CA LEU A 73 13.08 -5.98 8.34
C LEU A 73 14.08 -4.98 8.92
N ALA A 74 13.62 -3.83 9.40
CA ALA A 74 14.48 -2.87 10.07
C ALA A 74 15.09 -3.47 11.35
N GLY A 75 14.30 -4.16 12.17
CA GLY A 75 14.77 -4.84 13.38
C GLY A 75 15.74 -6.00 13.11
N MET A 76 15.61 -6.67 11.97
CA MET A 76 16.50 -7.77 11.55
C MET A 76 17.76 -7.31 10.80
N SER A 77 17.99 -6.01 10.68
CA SER A 77 19.11 -5.47 9.89
C SER A 77 20.42 -5.29 10.66
N ASP A 78 20.54 -5.78 11.89
CA ASP A 78 21.70 -5.58 12.77
C ASP A 78 22.11 -4.10 12.88
N GLU A 79 21.12 -3.24 13.14
CA GLU A 79 21.25 -1.78 13.23
C GLU A 79 21.67 -1.04 11.95
N VAL A 80 21.75 -1.72 10.81
CA VAL A 80 22.03 -1.06 9.53
C VAL A 80 20.86 -0.14 9.15
N PHE A 81 19.62 -0.59 9.35
CA PHE A 81 18.41 0.21 9.10
C PHE A 81 17.79 0.69 10.41
N LYS A 82 18.11 1.94 10.79
CA LYS A 82 17.60 2.57 12.00
C LYS A 82 16.38 3.42 11.67
N LEU A 83 15.36 3.39 12.55
CA LEU A 83 14.17 4.23 12.39
C LEU A 83 14.47 5.73 12.37
N SER A 84 15.63 6.14 12.91
CA SER A 84 16.10 7.53 12.85
C SER A 84 16.64 7.97 11.49
N GLN A 85 16.83 7.05 10.55
CA GLN A 85 17.32 7.39 9.21
C GLN A 85 16.21 8.09 8.39
N PRO A 86 16.53 9.20 7.68
CA PRO A 86 15.52 10.02 7.00
C PRO A 86 14.63 9.26 6.02
N TRP A 87 15.22 8.35 5.24
CA TRP A 87 14.49 7.55 4.26
C TRP A 87 13.47 6.60 4.91
N LEU A 88 13.83 6.03 6.09
CA LEU A 88 12.94 5.11 6.78
C LEU A 88 11.83 5.87 7.52
N MET A 89 12.15 7.01 8.15
CA MET A 89 11.14 7.90 8.74
C MET A 89 10.14 8.38 7.68
N ALA A 90 10.62 8.82 6.52
CA ALA A 90 9.77 9.25 5.40
C ALA A 90 8.87 8.10 4.91
N SER A 91 9.42 6.87 4.82
CA SER A 91 8.65 5.68 4.42
C SER A 91 7.56 5.34 5.43
N VAL A 92 7.84 5.41 6.73
CA VAL A 92 6.83 5.19 7.79
C VAL A 92 5.73 6.25 7.71
N LEU A 93 6.09 7.52 7.54
CA LEU A 93 5.12 8.60 7.38
C LEU A 93 4.23 8.38 6.14
N LEU A 94 4.82 8.06 5.00
CA LEU A 94 4.08 7.78 3.75
C LEU A 94 3.16 6.56 3.90
N TRP A 95 3.61 5.53 4.62
CA TRP A 95 2.77 4.37 4.93
C TRP A 95 1.53 4.74 5.75
N LEU A 96 1.69 5.57 6.80
CA LEU A 96 0.56 6.07 7.58
C LEU A 96 -0.38 6.94 6.74
N ILE A 97 0.17 7.82 5.90
CA ILE A 97 -0.62 8.63 4.97
C ILE A 97 -1.38 7.73 3.99
N LEU A 98 -0.75 6.69 3.45
CA LEU A 98 -1.41 5.75 2.55
C LEU A 98 -2.58 5.02 3.23
N LEU A 99 -2.40 4.55 4.46
CA LEU A 99 -3.50 3.96 5.24
C LEU A 99 -4.64 4.97 5.45
N ALA A 100 -4.31 6.22 5.78
CA ALA A 100 -5.30 7.28 5.91
C ALA A 100 -6.03 7.56 4.58
N VAL A 101 -5.32 7.60 3.46
CA VAL A 101 -5.93 7.76 2.12
C VAL A 101 -6.88 6.60 1.82
N ILE A 102 -6.51 5.37 2.13
CA ILE A 102 -7.38 4.20 1.89
C ILE A 102 -8.65 4.28 2.75
N VAL A 103 -8.52 4.57 4.05
CA VAL A 103 -9.63 4.55 4.99
C VAL A 103 -10.55 5.76 4.84
N PHE A 104 -9.97 6.96 4.71
CA PHE A 104 -10.74 8.21 4.79
C PHE A 104 -11.06 8.82 3.43
N LEU A 105 -10.38 8.43 2.35
CA LEU A 105 -10.61 8.98 1.02
C LEU A 105 -11.08 7.91 0.02
N ALA A 106 -10.32 6.85 -0.18
CA ALA A 106 -10.62 5.85 -1.21
C ALA A 106 -11.91 5.08 -0.90
N ARG A 107 -12.03 4.52 0.30
CA ARG A 107 -13.19 3.72 0.71
C ARG A 107 -14.51 4.51 0.64
N PRO A 108 -14.66 5.69 1.26
CA PRO A 108 -15.91 6.45 1.16
C PRO A 108 -16.21 6.92 -0.25
N ALA A 109 -15.18 7.27 -1.06
CA ALA A 109 -15.36 7.66 -2.45
C ALA A 109 -15.90 6.50 -3.30
N VAL A 110 -15.34 5.29 -3.15
CA VAL A 110 -15.82 4.10 -3.88
C VAL A 110 -17.25 3.75 -3.46
N LYS A 111 -17.57 3.83 -2.17
CA LYS A 111 -18.93 3.61 -1.66
C LYS A 111 -19.92 4.60 -2.27
N ALA A 112 -19.61 5.90 -2.23
CA ALA A 112 -20.47 6.94 -2.81
C ALA A 112 -20.65 6.74 -4.33
N PHE A 113 -19.57 6.37 -5.05
CA PHE A 113 -19.62 6.09 -6.47
C PHE A 113 -20.51 4.86 -6.78
N ARG A 114 -20.39 3.79 -6.00
CA ARG A 114 -21.26 2.62 -6.06
C ARG A 114 -22.74 2.99 -5.86
N ASP A 115 -23.01 3.87 -4.90
CA ASP A 115 -24.37 4.32 -4.53
C ASP A 115 -24.95 5.31 -5.57
N GLY A 116 -24.23 5.60 -6.67
CA GLY A 116 -24.69 6.39 -7.80
C GLY A 116 -24.28 7.85 -7.79
N ASP A 117 -23.41 8.29 -6.86
CA ASP A 117 -22.88 9.65 -6.87
C ASP A 117 -21.80 9.80 -7.94
N ALA A 118 -22.17 10.35 -9.09
CA ALA A 118 -21.24 10.59 -10.20
C ALA A 118 -20.08 11.54 -9.82
N LYS A 119 -20.25 12.43 -8.84
CA LYS A 119 -19.20 13.33 -8.37
C LYS A 119 -18.08 12.58 -7.63
N ALA A 120 -18.41 11.45 -7.01
CA ALA A 120 -17.45 10.61 -6.32
C ALA A 120 -16.39 10.01 -7.25
N ARG A 121 -16.66 9.93 -8.57
CA ARG A 121 -15.70 9.45 -9.58
C ARG A 121 -14.36 10.20 -9.52
N GLY A 122 -14.41 11.52 -9.37
CA GLY A 122 -13.20 12.34 -9.24
C GLY A 122 -12.39 11.99 -7.99
N MET A 123 -13.08 11.75 -6.87
CA MET A 123 -12.43 11.37 -5.61
C MET A 123 -11.81 9.96 -5.67
N VAL A 124 -12.48 9.00 -6.32
CA VAL A 124 -11.92 7.65 -6.57
C VAL A 124 -10.64 7.77 -7.41
N SER A 125 -10.68 8.53 -8.50
CA SER A 125 -9.52 8.74 -9.35
C SER A 125 -8.38 9.44 -8.61
N ALA A 126 -8.68 10.48 -7.82
CA ALA A 126 -7.70 11.20 -7.04
C ALA A 126 -7.03 10.32 -5.97
N SER A 127 -7.82 9.56 -5.21
CA SER A 127 -7.29 8.64 -4.19
C SER A 127 -6.40 7.56 -4.80
N THR A 128 -6.79 7.04 -5.96
CA THR A 128 -5.99 6.06 -6.72
C THR A 128 -4.68 6.68 -7.19
N GLY A 129 -4.71 7.88 -7.77
CA GLY A 129 -3.51 8.60 -8.21
C GLY A 129 -2.56 8.92 -7.06
N ILE A 130 -3.08 9.38 -5.93
CA ILE A 130 -2.29 9.64 -4.71
C ILE A 130 -1.64 8.34 -4.22
N SER A 131 -2.37 7.23 -4.18
CA SER A 131 -1.82 5.94 -3.77
C SER A 131 -0.68 5.48 -4.68
N HIS A 132 -0.79 5.62 -6.00
CA HIS A 132 0.29 5.31 -6.94
C HIS A 132 1.50 6.22 -6.76
N LEU A 133 1.30 7.53 -6.54
CA LEU A 133 2.39 8.46 -6.28
C LEU A 133 3.14 8.09 -5.00
N ILE A 134 2.41 7.77 -3.92
CA ILE A 134 3.01 7.30 -2.67
C ILE A 134 3.81 6.03 -2.90
N LEU A 135 3.28 5.06 -3.66
CA LEU A 135 4.00 3.84 -4.00
C LEU A 135 5.32 4.14 -4.71
N LEU A 136 5.32 5.02 -5.72
CA LEU A 136 6.53 5.36 -6.48
C LEU A 136 7.58 6.01 -5.57
N VAL A 137 7.16 6.93 -4.69
CA VAL A 137 8.08 7.56 -3.73
C VAL A 137 8.63 6.54 -2.73
N MET A 138 7.78 5.64 -2.22
CA MET A 138 8.22 4.58 -1.30
C MET A 138 9.19 3.61 -1.98
N LEU A 139 8.95 3.22 -3.23
CA LEU A 139 9.89 2.39 -4.00
C LEU A 139 11.24 3.09 -4.17
N TYR A 140 11.23 4.40 -4.49
CA TYR A 140 12.45 5.19 -4.56
C TYR A 140 13.22 5.16 -3.21
N LEU A 141 12.53 5.44 -2.10
CA LEU A 141 13.14 5.44 -0.78
C LEU A 141 13.71 4.07 -0.40
N MET A 142 13.00 2.98 -0.73
CA MET A 142 13.43 1.60 -0.42
C MET A 142 14.63 1.14 -1.26
N ILE A 143 14.73 1.60 -2.51
CA ILE A 143 15.84 1.23 -3.42
C ILE A 143 17.07 2.09 -3.14
N PHE A 144 16.92 3.40 -3.11
CA PHE A 144 18.04 4.34 -3.05
C PHE A 144 18.47 4.70 -1.63
N LYS A 145 17.61 4.51 -0.63
CA LYS A 145 17.88 4.76 0.80
C LYS A 145 18.69 6.05 1.06
N PRO A 146 18.20 7.22 0.63
CA PRO A 146 18.94 8.46 0.74
C PRO A 146 19.25 8.79 2.21
N GLY A 147 20.53 9.02 2.50
CA GLY A 147 21.01 9.28 3.88
C GLY A 147 21.38 8.03 4.67
N LEU A 148 21.55 6.87 4.01
CA LEU A 148 22.15 5.67 4.60
C LEU A 148 23.67 5.81 4.63
#